data_b5486a3ce0e63a7917ae4eab6cd2d6c0
#
_entry.id   b5486a3ce0e63a7917ae4eab6cd2d6c0
#
_cell.length_a   1.000
_cell.length_b   1.000
_cell.length_c   1.000
_cell.angle_alpha   90.00
_cell.angle_beta   90.00
_cell.angle_gamma   90.00
#
_symmetry.space_group_name_H-M   'P 1'
#
loop_
_entity.id
_entity.type
_entity.pdbx_description
1 polymer ?
#
loop_
_entity_poly.entity_id
_entity_poly.type
_entity_poly.pdbx_seq_one_letter_code
_entity_poly.pdbx_strand_id
1 'polypeptide(L)'
;MRILLTNNTLSARAGSEMYVYDVACQLKRLGHQPVAYSPELGEVAELLRAAGVPVVSRLTGLDFRPDVSHGHHHVETMTALACFPGVPAVSFCHGSTPWQEMPPRFPRILRYVAVDLACRDRVVREANVPVEQVQMLLNFADMDRFLARKPLPDKPARALLLSNTAKHVDHAAADNYAATVRDACLSRGISLDVHGSTCGNPTSHPEDLFHNYDLVFAKGRTAIEAMAVGCAVVLCDLAGCGSMVTAATFDSLRPLNFGLQSLRLVNTVDTIAAAIDRYSPTDAARVRDRIRQEARLTDTVTTLIHLYEAVMHEQALRPADPSAELLATGAYLQTLDCILKGQNIKPATARA
;
A
#
# COMPACT_ATOMS: atom_id res chain seq x y z
N MET A 1 -19.52 -14.06 0.44
CA MET A 1 -18.23 -14.79 0.23
C MET A 1 -17.44 -14.85 1.51
N ARG A 2 -16.73 -15.95 1.75
CA ARG A 2 -15.72 -16.11 2.78
C ARG A 2 -14.37 -15.78 2.17
N ILE A 3 -13.71 -14.73 2.68
CA ILE A 3 -12.50 -14.19 2.06
C ILE A 3 -11.36 -14.25 3.06
N LEU A 4 -10.27 -14.92 2.72
CA LEU A 4 -9.06 -14.93 3.54
C LEU A 4 -8.11 -13.83 3.03
N LEU A 5 -7.82 -12.83 3.87
CA LEU A 5 -6.82 -11.81 3.59
C LEU A 5 -5.53 -12.17 4.35
N THR A 6 -4.42 -12.32 3.62
CA THR A 6 -3.12 -12.60 4.25
C THR A 6 -2.27 -11.34 4.35
N ASN A 7 -1.40 -11.28 5.34
CA ASN A 7 -0.33 -10.28 5.44
C ASN A 7 0.85 -10.83 6.24
N ASN A 8 2.07 -10.38 6.00
CA ASN A 8 3.24 -10.87 6.74
C ASN A 8 3.21 -10.42 8.21
N THR A 9 2.72 -9.25 8.49
CA THR A 9 2.53 -8.71 9.85
C THR A 9 1.23 -7.93 9.94
N LEU A 10 0.62 -7.93 11.11
CA LEU A 10 -0.50 -7.05 11.52
C LEU A 10 -0.13 -6.38 12.84
N SER A 11 1.18 -6.12 13.05
CA SER A 11 1.73 -5.63 14.32
C SER A 11 1.60 -4.11 14.47
N ALA A 12 1.80 -3.34 13.41
CA ALA A 12 1.83 -1.89 13.45
C ALA A 12 1.06 -1.26 12.28
N ARG A 13 0.75 0.03 12.37
CA ARG A 13 0.06 0.77 11.31
C ARG A 13 1.03 1.13 10.19
N ALA A 14 1.19 0.25 9.22
CA ALA A 14 1.94 0.52 8.00
C ALA A 14 1.04 0.33 6.76
N GLY A 15 1.61 0.47 5.58
CA GLY A 15 0.84 0.57 4.32
C GLY A 15 -0.04 -0.65 4.04
N SER A 16 0.56 -1.86 4.03
CA SER A 16 -0.15 -3.10 3.71
C SER A 16 -1.10 -3.54 4.83
N GLU A 17 -0.72 -3.32 6.09
CA GLU A 17 -1.53 -3.65 7.26
C GLU A 17 -2.83 -2.82 7.28
N MET A 18 -2.71 -1.50 7.07
CA MET A 18 -3.88 -0.63 6.99
C MET A 18 -4.69 -0.86 5.72
N TYR A 19 -4.08 -1.34 4.63
CA TYR A 19 -4.81 -1.79 3.44
C TYR A 19 -5.71 -2.99 3.79
N VAL A 20 -5.16 -4.01 4.46
CA VAL A 20 -5.93 -5.18 4.93
C VAL A 20 -7.06 -4.75 5.87
N TYR A 21 -6.77 -3.85 6.82
CA TYR A 21 -7.78 -3.33 7.73
C TYR A 21 -8.97 -2.68 7.00
N ASP A 22 -8.69 -1.74 6.11
CA ASP A 22 -9.74 -0.99 5.41
C ASP A 22 -10.56 -1.90 4.50
N VAL A 23 -9.89 -2.77 3.72
CA VAL A 23 -10.57 -3.72 2.82
C VAL A 23 -11.41 -4.71 3.61
N ALA A 24 -10.89 -5.30 4.68
CA ALA A 24 -11.62 -6.26 5.49
C ALA A 24 -12.85 -5.64 6.16
N CYS A 25 -12.71 -4.44 6.72
CA CYS A 25 -13.83 -3.70 7.33
C CYS A 25 -14.91 -3.37 6.30
N GLN A 26 -14.52 -2.93 5.10
CA GLN A 26 -15.47 -2.62 4.04
C GLN A 26 -16.15 -3.87 3.48
N LEU A 27 -15.42 -4.97 3.27
CA LEU A 27 -16.00 -6.26 2.88
C LEU A 27 -17.05 -6.74 3.90
N LYS A 28 -16.76 -6.60 5.19
CA LYS A 28 -17.71 -6.94 6.25
C LYS A 28 -18.96 -6.06 6.21
N ARG A 29 -18.82 -4.75 6.03
CA ARG A 29 -19.96 -3.81 5.86
C ARG A 29 -20.87 -4.22 4.70
N LEU A 30 -20.30 -4.80 3.65
CA LEU A 30 -21.03 -5.28 2.47
C LEU A 30 -21.58 -6.71 2.65
N GLY A 31 -21.53 -7.30 3.87
CA GLY A 31 -22.10 -8.60 4.18
C GLY A 31 -21.24 -9.81 3.81
N HIS A 32 -19.97 -9.60 3.44
CA HIS A 32 -19.01 -10.67 3.27
C HIS A 32 -18.41 -11.12 4.61
N GLN A 33 -17.71 -12.25 4.60
CA GLN A 33 -17.08 -12.85 5.77
C GLN A 33 -15.56 -12.85 5.62
N PRO A 34 -14.89 -11.69 5.83
CA PRO A 34 -13.43 -11.62 5.81
C PRO A 34 -12.85 -12.26 7.07
N VAL A 35 -11.72 -12.94 6.90
CA VAL A 35 -10.82 -13.39 7.97
C VAL A 35 -9.41 -12.91 7.61
N ALA A 36 -8.73 -12.26 8.53
CA ALA A 36 -7.35 -11.84 8.35
C ALA A 36 -6.38 -12.87 8.93
N TYR A 37 -5.33 -13.17 8.19
CA TYR A 37 -4.24 -14.05 8.63
C TYR A 37 -2.90 -13.33 8.60
N SER A 38 -2.17 -13.44 9.67
CA SER A 38 -0.76 -13.05 9.74
C SER A 38 -0.05 -13.85 10.83
N PRO A 39 1.19 -14.32 10.61
CA PRO A 39 1.97 -14.97 11.66
C PRO A 39 2.36 -14.02 12.80
N GLU A 40 2.38 -12.71 12.56
CA GLU A 40 2.75 -11.68 13.53
C GLU A 40 1.58 -10.74 13.79
N LEU A 41 1.06 -10.75 15.02
CA LEU A 41 -0.12 -9.99 15.43
C LEU A 41 0.26 -8.87 16.42
N GLY A 42 -0.42 -7.73 16.33
CA GLY A 42 -0.27 -6.60 17.23
C GLY A 42 -1.40 -5.59 17.05
N GLU A 43 -1.09 -4.29 16.98
CA GLU A 43 -2.08 -3.20 17.01
C GLU A 43 -3.15 -3.35 15.92
N VAL A 44 -2.76 -3.61 14.65
CA VAL A 44 -3.73 -3.72 13.55
C VAL A 44 -4.61 -4.97 13.69
N ALA A 45 -4.06 -6.06 14.24
CA ALA A 45 -4.87 -7.23 14.56
C ALA A 45 -5.96 -6.92 15.59
N GLU A 46 -5.65 -6.12 16.62
CA GLU A 46 -6.65 -5.69 17.61
C GLU A 46 -7.69 -4.74 17.01
N LEU A 47 -7.29 -3.84 16.11
CA LEU A 47 -8.23 -2.98 15.38
C LEU A 47 -9.20 -3.80 14.54
N LEU A 48 -8.72 -4.81 13.82
CA LEU A 48 -9.56 -5.73 13.04
C LEU A 48 -10.55 -6.48 13.96
N ARG A 49 -10.09 -7.00 15.09
CA ARG A 49 -10.94 -7.68 16.08
C ARG A 49 -12.00 -6.74 16.65
N ALA A 50 -11.62 -5.52 17.00
CA ALA A 50 -12.55 -4.48 17.48
C ALA A 50 -13.60 -4.12 16.42
N ALA A 51 -13.25 -4.14 15.12
CA ALA A 51 -14.18 -4.00 14.01
C ALA A 51 -15.00 -5.29 13.75
N GLY A 52 -14.76 -6.35 14.53
CA GLY A 52 -15.44 -7.64 14.43
C GLY A 52 -15.01 -8.45 13.20
N VAL A 53 -13.79 -8.25 12.71
CA VAL A 53 -13.14 -9.10 11.71
C VAL A 53 -12.29 -10.13 12.46
N PRO A 54 -12.52 -11.46 12.28
CA PRO A 54 -11.68 -12.49 12.88
C PRO A 54 -10.24 -12.39 12.39
N VAL A 55 -9.29 -12.53 13.33
CA VAL A 55 -7.84 -12.53 13.02
C VAL A 55 -7.20 -13.77 13.60
N VAL A 56 -6.43 -14.47 12.77
CA VAL A 56 -5.75 -15.72 13.11
C VAL A 56 -4.26 -15.64 12.83
N SER A 57 -3.45 -16.33 13.66
CA SER A 57 -2.00 -16.45 13.45
C SER A 57 -1.59 -17.81 12.88
N ARG A 58 -2.53 -18.72 12.72
CA ARG A 58 -2.33 -20.06 12.13
C ARG A 58 -3.53 -20.42 11.27
N LEU A 59 -3.28 -21.08 10.15
CA LEU A 59 -4.34 -21.55 9.23
C LEU A 59 -4.69 -23.03 9.44
N THR A 60 -3.78 -23.80 10.03
CA THR A 60 -4.02 -25.24 10.31
C THR A 60 -5.03 -25.42 11.45
N GLY A 61 -6.01 -26.29 11.26
CA GLY A 61 -7.03 -26.59 12.27
C GLY A 61 -8.15 -25.55 12.38
N LEU A 62 -8.26 -24.62 11.43
CA LEU A 62 -9.37 -23.66 11.36
C LEU A 62 -10.64 -24.35 10.85
N ASP A 63 -11.74 -24.15 11.58
CA ASP A 63 -13.10 -24.47 11.09
C ASP A 63 -13.63 -23.33 10.20
N PHE A 64 -12.82 -22.99 9.19
CA PHE A 64 -13.11 -21.95 8.19
C PHE A 64 -12.48 -22.36 6.87
N ARG A 65 -13.28 -22.48 5.83
CA ARG A 65 -12.77 -22.66 4.47
C ARG A 65 -13.12 -21.42 3.64
N PRO A 66 -12.12 -20.68 3.15
CA PRO A 66 -12.38 -19.52 2.29
C PRO A 66 -12.90 -19.95 0.93
N ASP A 67 -13.67 -19.06 0.28
CA ASP A 67 -14.08 -19.20 -1.11
C ASP A 67 -12.98 -18.64 -2.04
N VAL A 68 -12.22 -17.66 -1.56
CA VAL A 68 -11.09 -17.02 -2.26
C VAL A 68 -10.04 -16.52 -1.26
N SER A 69 -8.77 -16.54 -1.68
CA SER A 69 -7.64 -15.94 -0.93
C SER A 69 -7.21 -14.64 -1.57
N HIS A 70 -7.18 -13.57 -0.79
CA HIS A 70 -6.61 -12.27 -1.10
C HIS A 70 -5.21 -12.21 -0.50
N GLY A 71 -4.21 -12.51 -1.31
CA GLY A 71 -2.84 -12.76 -0.84
C GLY A 71 -1.97 -11.51 -0.89
N HIS A 72 -1.57 -11.01 0.27
CA HIS A 72 -0.45 -10.08 0.40
C HIS A 72 0.78 -10.86 0.86
N HIS A 73 1.94 -10.51 0.30
CA HIS A 73 3.23 -11.14 0.57
C HIS A 73 3.27 -12.63 0.22
N HIS A 74 4.39 -13.04 -0.33
CA HIS A 74 4.44 -14.37 -0.97
C HIS A 74 4.40 -15.55 0.01
N VAL A 75 5.02 -15.42 1.19
CA VAL A 75 5.06 -16.54 2.16
C VAL A 75 3.67 -16.83 2.68
N GLU A 76 2.93 -15.81 3.07
CA GLU A 76 1.58 -15.93 3.64
C GLU A 76 0.57 -16.36 2.57
N THR A 77 0.72 -15.86 1.34
CA THR A 77 -0.08 -16.29 0.19
C THR A 77 0.13 -17.78 -0.11
N MET A 78 1.38 -18.24 -0.17
CA MET A 78 1.70 -19.64 -0.41
C MET A 78 1.26 -20.54 0.75
N THR A 79 1.36 -20.06 2.00
CA THR A 79 0.84 -20.76 3.17
C THR A 79 -0.67 -20.96 3.06
N ALA A 80 -1.41 -19.93 2.67
CA ALA A 80 -2.86 -20.03 2.47
C ALA A 80 -3.23 -21.04 1.36
N LEU A 81 -2.50 -20.99 0.23
CA LEU A 81 -2.70 -21.92 -0.88
C LEU A 81 -2.42 -23.38 -0.48
N ALA A 82 -1.40 -23.62 0.34
CA ALA A 82 -1.09 -24.96 0.85
C ALA A 82 -2.14 -25.47 1.86
N CYS A 83 -2.64 -24.58 2.74
CA CYS A 83 -3.63 -24.96 3.77
C CYS A 83 -5.04 -25.16 3.21
N PHE A 84 -5.39 -24.53 2.07
CA PHE A 84 -6.73 -24.60 1.48
C PHE A 84 -6.69 -25.10 0.02
N PRO A 85 -6.51 -26.41 -0.21
CA PRO A 85 -6.48 -26.99 -1.56
C PRO A 85 -7.75 -26.65 -2.35
N GLY A 86 -7.61 -26.29 -3.62
CA GLY A 86 -8.71 -25.95 -4.53
C GLY A 86 -9.25 -24.52 -4.40
N VAL A 87 -8.86 -23.77 -3.38
CA VAL A 87 -9.25 -22.37 -3.21
C VAL A 87 -8.41 -21.49 -4.14
N PRO A 88 -9.03 -20.65 -5.01
CA PRO A 88 -8.29 -19.71 -5.86
C PRO A 88 -7.73 -18.53 -5.07
N ALA A 89 -6.73 -17.88 -5.64
CA ALA A 89 -6.13 -16.69 -5.05
C ALA A 89 -5.98 -15.55 -6.06
N VAL A 90 -6.02 -14.34 -5.52
CA VAL A 90 -5.52 -13.10 -6.13
C VAL A 90 -4.29 -12.68 -5.35
N SER A 91 -3.16 -12.46 -6.00
CA SER A 91 -1.91 -12.04 -5.37
C SER A 91 -1.66 -10.56 -5.57
N PHE A 92 -1.36 -9.83 -4.50
CA PHE A 92 -1.13 -8.39 -4.50
C PHE A 92 0.36 -8.08 -4.42
N CYS A 93 0.77 -7.03 -5.13
CA CYS A 93 2.11 -6.45 -5.07
C CYS A 93 1.99 -4.97 -4.70
N HIS A 94 2.47 -4.60 -3.50
CA HIS A 94 2.44 -3.25 -2.95
C HIS A 94 3.80 -2.54 -3.03
N GLY A 95 4.87 -3.26 -3.36
CA GLY A 95 6.21 -2.72 -3.42
C GLY A 95 7.05 -3.31 -4.53
N SER A 96 7.81 -2.47 -5.21
CA SER A 96 8.66 -2.88 -6.34
C SER A 96 10.03 -3.43 -5.90
N THR A 97 10.42 -3.30 -4.64
CA THR A 97 11.74 -3.66 -4.13
C THR A 97 11.77 -4.64 -2.95
N PRO A 98 10.83 -4.60 -1.96
CA PRO A 98 10.91 -5.50 -0.82
C PRO A 98 10.81 -6.97 -1.25
N TRP A 99 11.63 -7.84 -0.64
CA TRP A 99 11.62 -9.26 -0.97
C TRP A 99 10.29 -9.94 -0.65
N GLN A 100 9.62 -9.49 0.40
CA GLN A 100 8.30 -9.99 0.82
C GLN A 100 7.24 -9.82 -0.27
N GLU A 101 7.42 -8.82 -1.13
CA GLU A 101 6.52 -8.48 -2.24
C GLU A 101 6.84 -9.23 -3.54
N MET A 102 7.74 -10.21 -3.49
CA MET A 102 8.02 -11.07 -4.64
C MET A 102 6.73 -11.78 -5.08
N PRO A 103 6.30 -11.67 -6.34
CA PRO A 103 5.07 -12.29 -6.78
C PRO A 103 5.28 -13.82 -6.89
N PRO A 104 4.55 -14.64 -6.08
CA PRO A 104 4.68 -16.08 -6.14
C PRO A 104 3.99 -16.63 -7.39
N ARG A 105 4.56 -17.70 -7.98
CA ARG A 105 3.94 -18.42 -9.11
C ARG A 105 3.27 -19.69 -8.60
N PHE A 106 1.96 -19.76 -8.80
CA PHE A 106 1.20 -20.93 -8.39
C PHE A 106 -0.05 -21.12 -9.26
N PRO A 107 -0.46 -22.35 -9.63
CA PRO A 107 -1.57 -22.59 -10.57
C PRO A 107 -2.90 -21.93 -10.18
N ARG A 108 -3.18 -21.82 -8.88
CA ARG A 108 -4.40 -21.20 -8.35
C ARG A 108 -4.30 -19.70 -8.09
N ILE A 109 -3.16 -19.05 -8.36
CA ILE A 109 -3.09 -17.59 -8.45
C ILE A 109 -3.57 -17.21 -9.84
N LEU A 110 -4.84 -16.87 -9.96
CA LEU A 110 -5.48 -16.62 -11.25
C LEU A 110 -5.34 -15.17 -11.70
N ARG A 111 -5.12 -14.25 -10.77
CA ARG A 111 -4.87 -12.82 -11.06
C ARG A 111 -3.82 -12.27 -10.14
N TYR A 112 -3.08 -11.34 -10.68
CA TYR A 112 -2.18 -10.49 -9.91
C TYR A 112 -2.74 -9.08 -9.89
N VAL A 113 -2.59 -8.39 -8.75
CA VAL A 113 -2.98 -7.00 -8.60
C VAL A 113 -1.74 -6.18 -8.25
N ALA A 114 -1.51 -5.13 -9.03
CA ALA A 114 -0.42 -4.20 -8.82
C ALA A 114 -0.97 -2.82 -8.44
N VAL A 115 -0.41 -2.21 -7.40
CA VAL A 115 -0.89 -0.90 -6.93
C VAL A 115 -0.31 0.27 -7.71
N ASP A 116 0.73 0.06 -8.52
CA ASP A 116 1.33 1.05 -9.38
C ASP A 116 2.07 0.40 -10.58
N LEU A 117 2.59 1.23 -11.47
CA LEU A 117 3.30 0.77 -12.67
C LEU A 117 4.58 -0.03 -12.33
N ALA A 118 5.32 0.34 -11.27
CA ALA A 118 6.52 -0.39 -10.87
C ALA A 118 6.20 -1.78 -10.35
N CYS A 119 5.15 -1.90 -9.56
CA CYS A 119 4.64 -3.17 -9.06
C CYS A 119 4.14 -4.04 -10.23
N ARG A 120 3.44 -3.47 -11.21
CA ARG A 120 3.02 -4.19 -12.42
C ARG A 120 4.21 -4.75 -13.19
N ASP A 121 5.21 -3.91 -13.45
CA ASP A 121 6.39 -4.30 -14.22
C ASP A 121 7.20 -5.36 -13.44
N ARG A 122 7.22 -5.29 -12.11
CA ARG A 122 7.79 -6.33 -11.26
C ARG A 122 7.06 -7.66 -11.41
N VAL A 123 5.74 -7.65 -11.30
CA VAL A 123 4.92 -8.87 -11.41
C VAL A 123 5.13 -9.54 -12.77
N VAL A 124 5.05 -8.78 -13.86
CA VAL A 124 5.26 -9.30 -15.22
C VAL A 124 6.64 -9.95 -15.34
N ARG A 125 7.69 -9.29 -14.86
CA ARG A 125 9.06 -9.77 -14.97
C ARG A 125 9.35 -10.97 -14.06
N GLU A 126 8.96 -10.90 -12.76
CA GLU A 126 9.37 -11.89 -11.76
C GLU A 126 8.44 -13.11 -11.72
N ALA A 127 7.13 -12.92 -11.86
CA ALA A 127 6.20 -14.03 -12.01
C ALA A 127 6.18 -14.60 -13.45
N ASN A 128 6.77 -13.89 -14.42
CA ASN A 128 6.75 -14.27 -15.81
C ASN A 128 5.33 -14.59 -16.32
N VAL A 129 4.39 -13.69 -16.04
CA VAL A 129 2.99 -13.77 -16.45
C VAL A 129 2.69 -12.72 -17.52
N PRO A 130 1.72 -12.98 -18.43
CA PRO A 130 1.25 -11.98 -19.37
C PRO A 130 0.73 -10.74 -18.66
N VAL A 131 0.94 -9.56 -19.24
CA VAL A 131 0.49 -8.28 -18.65
C VAL A 131 -1.01 -8.24 -18.44
N GLU A 132 -1.78 -8.96 -19.25
CA GLU A 132 -3.24 -9.08 -19.17
C GLU A 132 -3.72 -9.82 -17.91
N GLN A 133 -2.85 -10.59 -17.27
CA GLN A 133 -3.11 -11.22 -15.96
C GLN A 133 -2.84 -10.30 -14.79
N VAL A 134 -2.28 -9.11 -15.03
CA VAL A 134 -1.94 -8.13 -14.00
C VAL A 134 -2.93 -6.97 -14.04
N GLN A 135 -3.83 -6.95 -13.06
CA GLN A 135 -4.78 -5.85 -12.91
C GLN A 135 -4.14 -4.69 -12.14
N MET A 136 -4.25 -3.48 -12.67
CA MET A 136 -3.89 -2.26 -11.93
C MET A 136 -5.03 -1.87 -11.00
N LEU A 137 -4.74 -1.75 -9.71
CA LEU A 137 -5.68 -1.27 -8.71
C LEU A 137 -4.95 -0.31 -7.76
N LEU A 138 -5.03 0.97 -8.08
CA LEU A 138 -4.32 2.03 -7.37
C LEU A 138 -4.83 2.16 -5.93
N ASN A 139 -3.97 2.63 -5.01
CA ASN A 139 -4.35 2.88 -3.63
C ASN A 139 -5.50 3.90 -3.51
N PHE A 140 -6.19 3.79 -2.40
CA PHE A 140 -7.42 4.51 -2.05
C PHE A 140 -7.28 5.20 -0.68
N ALA A 141 -8.28 6.01 -0.35
CA ALA A 141 -8.55 6.47 1.01
C ALA A 141 -10.01 6.14 1.40
N ASP A 142 -10.23 5.94 2.69
CA ASP A 142 -11.58 5.83 3.27
C ASP A 142 -12.16 7.25 3.43
N MET A 143 -13.09 7.63 2.54
CA MET A 143 -13.66 8.98 2.50
C MET A 143 -14.59 9.28 3.67
N ASP A 144 -15.05 8.26 4.42
CA ASP A 144 -15.85 8.41 5.63
C ASP A 144 -14.95 8.68 6.84
N ARG A 145 -13.71 8.20 6.82
CA ARG A 145 -12.70 8.46 7.83
C ARG A 145 -11.92 9.75 7.54
N PHE A 146 -11.44 9.94 6.30
CA PHE A 146 -10.71 11.13 5.88
C PHE A 146 -11.66 12.21 5.36
N LEU A 147 -12.33 12.88 6.29
CA LEU A 147 -13.29 13.93 5.98
C LEU A 147 -12.61 15.16 5.37
N ALA A 148 -13.30 15.84 4.46
CA ALA A 148 -12.78 17.05 3.87
C ALA A 148 -12.70 18.20 4.89
N ARG A 149 -11.56 18.89 4.90
CA ARG A 149 -11.33 20.08 5.73
C ARG A 149 -11.95 21.34 5.12
N LYS A 150 -11.97 22.41 5.91
CA LYS A 150 -12.24 23.77 5.41
C LYS A 150 -11.15 24.17 4.37
N PRO A 151 -11.46 25.15 3.47
CA PRO A 151 -10.47 25.65 2.51
C PRO A 151 -9.16 26.04 3.17
N LEU A 152 -8.06 25.81 2.46
CA LEU A 152 -6.73 26.20 2.89
C LEU A 152 -6.59 27.74 2.89
N PRO A 153 -5.72 28.31 3.76
CA PRO A 153 -5.39 29.73 3.74
C PRO A 153 -4.57 30.08 2.48
N ASP A 154 -4.53 31.36 2.12
CA ASP A 154 -3.76 31.85 0.96
C ASP A 154 -2.26 31.59 1.10
N LYS A 155 -1.75 31.56 2.34
CA LYS A 155 -0.36 31.21 2.65
C LYS A 155 -0.31 30.10 3.68
N PRO A 156 0.49 29.05 3.46
CA PRO A 156 0.62 27.96 4.43
C PRO A 156 1.38 28.46 5.67
N ALA A 157 0.90 28.09 6.84
CA ALA A 157 1.52 28.42 8.12
C ALA A 157 2.08 27.19 8.83
N ARG A 158 1.41 26.04 8.66
CA ARG A 158 1.77 24.79 9.35
C ARG A 158 1.94 23.64 8.37
N ALA A 159 3.07 22.97 8.48
CA ALA A 159 3.40 21.78 7.70
C ALA A 159 3.55 20.54 8.58
N LEU A 160 3.24 19.38 8.01
CA LEU A 160 3.44 18.06 8.59
C LEU A 160 4.35 17.23 7.68
N LEU A 161 5.40 16.63 8.25
CA LEU A 161 6.10 15.51 7.63
C LEU A 161 5.59 14.22 8.29
N LEU A 162 4.88 13.39 7.55
CA LEU A 162 4.36 12.11 8.04
C LEU A 162 5.00 10.94 7.30
N SER A 163 5.96 10.29 7.95
CA SER A 163 6.72 9.18 7.36
C SER A 163 7.37 8.31 8.43
N ASN A 164 7.26 7.00 8.28
CA ASN A 164 7.95 6.02 9.14
C ASN A 164 9.46 5.92 8.88
N THR A 165 10.00 6.65 7.88
CA THR A 165 11.44 6.75 7.61
C THR A 165 12.04 8.08 8.10
N ALA A 166 11.22 9.03 8.55
CA ALA A 166 11.67 10.31 9.06
C ALA A 166 12.29 10.14 10.45
N LYS A 167 13.53 10.64 10.63
CA LYS A 167 14.19 10.77 11.94
C LYS A 167 13.75 12.07 12.61
N HIS A 168 13.99 12.19 13.92
CA HIS A 168 13.79 13.47 14.61
C HIS A 168 14.63 14.56 13.92
N VAL A 169 14.09 15.77 13.77
CA VAL A 169 14.74 16.86 13.04
C VAL A 169 16.11 17.23 13.57
N ASP A 170 16.34 17.09 14.88
CA ASP A 170 17.61 17.38 15.54
C ASP A 170 18.56 16.17 15.59
N HIS A 171 18.19 15.04 14.96
CA HIS A 171 19.07 13.88 14.90
C HIS A 171 20.26 14.17 14.00
N ALA A 172 21.46 14.10 14.55
CA ALA A 172 22.71 14.38 13.84
C ALA A 172 23.09 13.20 12.91
N ALA A 173 22.44 13.11 11.77
CA ALA A 173 22.77 12.16 10.71
C ALA A 173 22.81 12.87 9.36
N ALA A 174 23.81 12.54 8.55
CA ALA A 174 23.98 13.13 7.23
C ALA A 174 22.80 12.87 6.27
N ASP A 175 22.01 11.82 6.55
CA ASP A 175 20.82 11.40 5.79
C ASP A 175 19.50 11.89 6.41
N ASN A 176 19.55 12.88 7.33
CA ASN A 176 18.34 13.38 7.99
C ASN A 176 17.57 14.36 7.09
N TYR A 177 16.78 13.81 6.17
CA TYR A 177 15.97 14.64 5.27
C TYR A 177 14.88 15.45 6.00
N ALA A 178 14.47 15.06 7.21
CA ALA A 178 13.52 15.81 8.02
C ALA A 178 14.09 17.18 8.43
N ALA A 179 15.38 17.25 8.73
CA ALA A 179 16.07 18.54 8.97
C ALA A 179 16.07 19.43 7.71
N THR A 180 16.32 18.84 6.55
CA THR A 180 16.26 19.54 5.26
C THR A 180 14.85 20.09 4.97
N VAL A 181 13.81 19.30 5.24
CA VAL A 181 12.40 19.74 5.12
C VAL A 181 12.11 20.90 6.08
N ARG A 182 12.57 20.79 7.34
CA ARG A 182 12.42 21.87 8.33
C ARG A 182 13.04 23.16 7.86
N ASP A 183 14.28 23.11 7.38
CA ASP A 183 15.02 24.31 6.97
C ASP A 183 14.36 24.98 5.73
N ALA A 184 13.83 24.16 4.81
CA ALA A 184 13.04 24.68 3.69
C ALA A 184 11.74 25.35 4.16
N CYS A 185 11.02 24.75 5.10
CA CYS A 185 9.81 25.33 5.71
C CYS A 185 10.12 26.65 6.43
N LEU A 186 11.17 26.67 7.26
CA LEU A 186 11.59 27.87 8.00
C LEU A 186 11.94 29.02 7.06
N SER A 187 12.59 28.73 5.93
CA SER A 187 12.90 29.75 4.91
C SER A 187 11.65 30.42 4.28
N ARG A 188 10.47 29.83 4.48
CA ARG A 188 9.15 30.32 4.01
C ARG A 188 8.24 30.74 5.17
N GLY A 189 8.74 30.77 6.41
CA GLY A 189 7.96 31.13 7.59
C GLY A 189 6.92 30.07 7.99
N ILE A 190 7.13 28.82 7.62
CA ILE A 190 6.22 27.71 7.89
C ILE A 190 6.78 26.88 9.05
N SER A 191 5.96 26.60 10.06
CA SER A 191 6.32 25.65 11.11
C SER A 191 6.15 24.21 10.63
N LEU A 192 7.08 23.30 11.02
CA LEU A 192 7.04 21.89 10.68
C LEU A 192 6.91 21.03 11.92
N ASP A 193 5.91 20.14 11.92
CA ASP A 193 5.82 19.02 12.84
C ASP A 193 6.19 17.71 12.11
N VAL A 194 6.87 16.80 12.81
CA VAL A 194 7.30 15.51 12.24
C VAL A 194 6.65 14.38 13.03
N HIS A 195 5.96 13.50 12.32
CA HIS A 195 5.33 12.31 12.87
C HIS A 195 5.79 11.04 12.14
N GLY A 196 5.90 9.95 12.88
CA GLY A 196 6.29 8.63 12.40
C GLY A 196 6.94 7.80 13.49
N SER A 197 7.04 6.50 13.27
CA SER A 197 7.61 5.56 14.26
C SER A 197 9.10 5.83 14.51
N THR A 198 9.86 6.16 13.47
CA THR A 198 11.32 6.35 13.55
C THR A 198 11.72 7.64 14.28
N CYS A 199 10.85 8.66 14.28
CA CYS A 199 11.10 9.89 15.05
C CYS A 199 10.54 9.82 16.49
N GLY A 200 9.97 8.69 16.91
CA GLY A 200 9.40 8.52 18.25
C GLY A 200 8.05 9.22 18.47
N ASN A 201 7.40 9.70 17.40
CA ASN A 201 6.12 10.40 17.46
C ASN A 201 5.11 9.75 16.47
N PRO A 202 4.72 8.47 16.68
CA PRO A 202 3.75 7.80 15.85
C PRO A 202 2.36 8.43 16.02
N THR A 203 1.54 8.39 14.97
CA THR A 203 0.13 8.79 15.06
C THR A 203 -0.79 7.61 14.84
N SER A 204 -1.80 7.48 15.70
CA SER A 204 -2.87 6.48 15.57
C SER A 204 -4.06 7.01 14.77
N HIS A 205 -4.19 8.34 14.64
CA HIS A 205 -5.32 9.02 14.03
C HIS A 205 -4.82 10.07 13.02
N PRO A 206 -4.24 9.65 11.87
CA PRO A 206 -3.80 10.59 10.85
C PRO A 206 -4.96 11.40 10.26
N GLU A 207 -6.17 10.84 10.25
CA GLU A 207 -7.40 11.51 9.82
C GLU A 207 -7.66 12.82 10.59
N ASP A 208 -7.48 12.81 11.92
CA ASP A 208 -7.66 14.01 12.76
C ASP A 208 -6.46 14.96 12.64
N LEU A 209 -5.28 14.38 12.46
CA LEU A 209 -4.03 15.13 12.40
C LEU A 209 -3.98 16.05 11.19
N PHE A 210 -4.38 15.59 10.00
CA PHE A 210 -4.33 16.37 8.76
C PHE A 210 -5.14 17.67 8.79
N HIS A 211 -6.19 17.74 9.59
CA HIS A 211 -7.01 18.95 9.73
C HIS A 211 -6.22 20.16 10.31
N ASN A 212 -5.10 19.91 10.97
CA ASN A 212 -4.29 20.93 11.63
C ASN A 212 -3.19 21.51 10.73
N TYR A 213 -3.01 21.01 9.50
CA TYR A 213 -1.88 21.37 8.63
C TYR A 213 -2.35 21.81 7.26
N ASP A 214 -1.65 22.81 6.71
CA ASP A 214 -1.93 23.36 5.39
C ASP A 214 -1.15 22.60 4.31
N LEU A 215 0.05 22.14 4.67
CA LEU A 215 1.00 21.46 3.83
C LEU A 215 1.41 20.13 4.44
N VAL A 216 1.47 19.06 3.64
CA VAL A 216 1.90 17.73 4.07
C VAL A 216 3.02 17.23 3.17
N PHE A 217 4.10 16.75 3.79
CA PHE A 217 5.18 16.04 3.12
C PHE A 217 4.96 14.54 3.35
N ALA A 218 4.67 13.81 2.28
CA ALA A 218 4.36 12.39 2.34
C ALA A 218 4.52 11.72 0.97
N LYS A 219 4.38 10.40 0.90
CA LYS A 219 4.29 9.62 -0.34
C LYS A 219 3.22 8.54 -0.26
N GLY A 220 2.85 7.99 -1.41
CA GLY A 220 1.98 6.81 -1.52
C GLY A 220 0.62 7.04 -0.84
N ARG A 221 0.21 6.08 -0.03
CA ARG A 221 -1.08 6.10 0.64
C ARG A 221 -1.28 7.31 1.54
N THR A 222 -0.29 7.68 2.35
CA THR A 222 -0.35 8.86 3.22
C THR A 222 -0.57 10.15 2.44
N ALA A 223 0.04 10.27 1.26
CA ALA A 223 -0.20 11.41 0.36
C ALA A 223 -1.64 11.45 -0.15
N ILE A 224 -2.21 10.28 -0.52
CA ILE A 224 -3.62 10.16 -0.97
C ILE A 224 -4.57 10.56 0.17
N GLU A 225 -4.34 10.10 1.38
CA GLU A 225 -5.13 10.40 2.57
C GLU A 225 -5.09 11.90 2.91
N ALA A 226 -3.91 12.52 2.88
CA ALA A 226 -3.75 13.96 3.09
C ALA A 226 -4.46 14.79 2.01
N MET A 227 -4.34 14.38 0.74
CA MET A 227 -5.07 15.01 -0.36
C MET A 227 -6.59 14.83 -0.25
N ALA A 228 -7.06 13.66 0.22
CA ALA A 228 -8.49 13.41 0.44
C ALA A 228 -9.08 14.36 1.50
N VAL A 229 -8.32 14.70 2.54
CA VAL A 229 -8.68 15.72 3.53
C VAL A 229 -8.64 17.12 2.91
N GLY A 230 -7.75 17.38 1.97
CA GLY A 230 -7.59 18.65 1.26
C GLY A 230 -6.36 19.46 1.67
N CYS A 231 -5.35 18.81 2.21
CA CYS A 231 -4.03 19.42 2.39
C CYS A 231 -3.33 19.59 1.03
N ALA A 232 -2.50 20.63 0.89
CA ALA A 232 -1.51 20.67 -0.18
C ALA A 232 -0.43 19.62 0.13
N VAL A 233 0.02 18.86 -0.89
CA VAL A 233 0.97 17.76 -0.67
C VAL A 233 2.22 17.94 -1.53
N VAL A 234 3.37 17.94 -0.89
CA VAL A 234 4.68 17.75 -1.53
C VAL A 234 5.11 16.30 -1.35
N LEU A 235 5.41 15.63 -2.45
CA LEU A 235 5.89 14.25 -2.38
C LEU A 235 7.31 14.24 -1.85
N CYS A 236 7.53 13.56 -0.71
CA CYS A 236 8.84 13.55 -0.05
C CYS A 236 9.00 12.30 0.81
N ASP A 237 10.19 11.74 0.80
CA ASP A 237 10.62 10.63 1.65
C ASP A 237 12.16 10.61 1.75
N LEU A 238 12.72 9.67 2.51
CA LEU A 238 14.17 9.44 2.56
C LEU A 238 14.78 9.23 1.16
N ALA A 239 14.06 8.56 0.27
CA ALA A 239 14.51 8.26 -1.10
C ALA A 239 14.62 9.50 -2.02
N GLY A 240 14.04 10.63 -1.64
CA GLY A 240 14.06 11.85 -2.43
C GLY A 240 12.82 12.73 -2.30
N CYS A 241 12.78 13.76 -3.14
CA CYS A 241 11.68 14.70 -3.23
C CYS A 241 11.02 14.64 -4.62
N GLY A 242 9.72 14.81 -4.65
CA GLY A 242 8.92 15.08 -5.85
C GLY A 242 8.44 16.53 -5.85
N SER A 243 7.58 16.85 -6.80
CA SER A 243 6.92 18.17 -6.85
C SER A 243 5.73 18.24 -5.89
N MET A 244 5.23 19.46 -5.67
CA MET A 244 3.86 19.66 -5.19
C MET A 244 2.89 18.94 -6.12
N VAL A 245 1.94 18.19 -5.54
CA VAL A 245 0.85 17.58 -6.31
C VAL A 245 -0.13 18.68 -6.68
N THR A 246 -0.31 18.89 -7.98
CA THR A 246 -1.20 19.90 -8.55
C THR A 246 -2.19 19.24 -9.51
N ALA A 247 -3.26 19.92 -9.88
CA ALA A 247 -4.18 19.43 -10.90
C ALA A 247 -3.46 19.12 -12.23
N ALA A 248 -2.43 19.90 -12.57
CA ALA A 248 -1.64 19.71 -13.78
C ALA A 248 -0.70 18.48 -13.73
N THR A 249 -0.21 18.10 -12.53
CA THR A 249 0.69 16.95 -12.36
C THR A 249 -0.03 15.68 -11.98
N PHE A 250 -1.29 15.75 -11.61
CA PHE A 250 -2.08 14.64 -11.08
C PHE A 250 -2.08 13.41 -11.98
N ASP A 251 -2.39 13.58 -13.27
CA ASP A 251 -2.52 12.46 -14.20
C ASP A 251 -1.20 11.72 -14.45
N SER A 252 -0.07 12.41 -14.34
CA SER A 252 1.25 11.79 -14.45
C SER A 252 1.71 11.10 -13.16
N LEU A 253 1.21 11.54 -12.00
CA LEU A 253 1.58 11.01 -10.69
C LEU A 253 0.65 9.89 -10.20
N ARG A 254 -0.62 9.94 -10.58
CA ARG A 254 -1.63 8.95 -10.14
C ARG A 254 -1.28 7.50 -10.51
N PRO A 255 -0.83 7.18 -11.75
CA PRO A 255 -0.39 5.82 -12.11
C PRO A 255 0.85 5.34 -11.36
N LEU A 256 1.65 6.26 -10.81
CA LEU A 256 2.77 5.99 -9.90
C LEU A 256 2.33 5.92 -8.44
N ASN A 257 1.02 6.05 -8.20
CA ASN A 257 0.41 5.98 -6.87
C ASN A 257 1.00 7.02 -5.88
N PHE A 258 1.51 8.13 -6.40
CA PHE A 258 2.26 9.16 -5.63
C PHE A 258 3.40 8.54 -4.81
N GLY A 259 3.94 7.41 -5.26
CA GLY A 259 4.92 6.58 -4.58
C GLY A 259 6.36 6.90 -4.93
N LEU A 260 7.27 5.96 -4.68
CA LEU A 260 8.72 6.13 -4.82
C LEU A 260 9.16 6.61 -6.21
N GLN A 261 8.51 6.17 -7.28
CA GLN A 261 8.84 6.60 -8.65
C GLN A 261 8.52 8.07 -8.93
N SER A 262 7.76 8.72 -8.07
CA SER A 262 7.47 10.16 -8.14
C SER A 262 8.56 11.01 -7.48
N LEU A 263 9.51 10.42 -6.75
CA LEU A 263 10.58 11.08 -6.01
C LEU A 263 11.84 11.13 -6.87
N ARG A 264 11.89 12.06 -7.83
CA ARG A 264 12.95 12.13 -8.84
C ARG A 264 14.05 13.15 -8.53
N LEU A 265 13.90 13.90 -7.45
CA LEU A 265 14.81 14.98 -7.06
C LEU A 265 15.49 14.60 -5.74
N VAL A 266 16.69 15.14 -5.55
CA VAL A 266 17.41 15.00 -4.27
C VAL A 266 16.77 15.90 -3.22
N ASN A 267 16.71 15.44 -1.98
CA ASN A 267 16.28 16.24 -0.84
C ASN A 267 17.31 17.33 -0.54
N THR A 268 17.10 18.53 -1.09
CA THR A 268 17.85 19.74 -0.74
C THR A 268 16.87 20.83 -0.29
N VAL A 269 17.36 21.80 0.47
CA VAL A 269 16.53 22.93 0.92
C VAL A 269 15.93 23.65 -0.30
N ASP A 270 16.70 23.87 -1.35
CA ASP A 270 16.23 24.55 -2.55
C ASP A 270 15.16 23.75 -3.31
N THR A 271 15.34 22.43 -3.47
CA THR A 271 14.35 21.58 -4.16
C THR A 271 13.01 21.55 -3.43
N ILE A 272 13.06 21.42 -2.09
CA ILE A 272 11.86 21.37 -1.26
C ILE A 272 11.21 22.75 -1.22
N ALA A 273 11.99 23.83 -1.08
CA ALA A 273 11.49 25.18 -1.09
C ALA A 273 10.81 25.55 -2.43
N ALA A 274 11.40 25.15 -3.56
CA ALA A 274 10.79 25.32 -4.88
C ALA A 274 9.48 24.52 -5.04
N ALA A 275 9.35 23.38 -4.39
CA ALA A 275 8.08 22.64 -4.34
C ALA A 275 7.03 23.36 -3.47
N ILE A 276 7.44 23.93 -2.33
CA ILE A 276 6.57 24.75 -1.45
C ILE A 276 6.07 25.99 -2.19
N ASP A 277 6.92 26.66 -2.96
CA ASP A 277 6.58 27.89 -3.72
C ASP A 277 5.45 27.68 -4.76
N ARG A 278 5.11 26.41 -5.03
CA ARG A 278 3.96 26.04 -5.88
C ARG A 278 2.64 25.91 -5.12
N TYR A 279 2.60 26.24 -3.85
CA TYR A 279 1.40 26.16 -3.02
C TYR A 279 0.26 27.00 -3.60
N SER A 280 -0.90 26.39 -3.73
CA SER A 280 -2.14 27.03 -4.19
C SER A 280 -3.36 26.38 -3.52
N PRO A 281 -4.11 27.12 -2.71
CA PRO A 281 -5.33 26.62 -2.07
C PRO A 281 -6.36 26.13 -3.08
N THR A 282 -6.53 26.87 -4.17
CA THR A 282 -7.48 26.53 -5.23
C THR A 282 -7.08 25.23 -5.93
N ASP A 283 -5.79 25.03 -6.18
CA ASP A 283 -5.30 23.83 -6.85
C ASP A 283 -5.37 22.61 -5.90
N ALA A 284 -5.03 22.80 -4.63
CA ALA A 284 -5.21 21.75 -3.61
C ALA A 284 -6.68 21.30 -3.47
N ALA A 285 -7.63 22.24 -3.57
CA ALA A 285 -9.05 21.91 -3.59
C ALA A 285 -9.42 21.05 -4.83
N ARG A 286 -8.92 21.36 -6.02
CA ARG A 286 -9.12 20.56 -7.23
C ARG A 286 -8.52 19.16 -7.09
N VAL A 287 -7.33 19.05 -6.53
CA VAL A 287 -6.67 17.76 -6.26
C VAL A 287 -7.50 16.94 -5.26
N ARG A 288 -7.97 17.56 -4.17
CA ARG A 288 -8.87 16.90 -3.21
C ARG A 288 -10.10 16.33 -3.91
N ASP A 289 -10.78 17.14 -4.72
CA ASP A 289 -12.02 16.72 -5.36
C ASP A 289 -11.78 15.54 -6.31
N ARG A 290 -10.66 15.54 -7.04
CA ARG A 290 -10.24 14.41 -7.87
C ARG A 290 -9.95 13.14 -7.05
N ILE A 291 -9.15 13.25 -5.97
CA ILE A 291 -8.87 12.11 -5.09
C ILE A 291 -10.15 11.55 -4.50
N ARG A 292 -11.06 12.42 -4.02
CA ARG A 292 -12.35 11.99 -3.46
C ARG A 292 -13.27 11.33 -4.49
N GLN A 293 -13.08 11.59 -5.76
CA GLN A 293 -13.80 10.95 -6.86
C GLN A 293 -13.13 9.65 -7.32
N GLU A 294 -11.80 9.63 -7.45
CA GLU A 294 -11.06 8.57 -8.17
C GLU A 294 -10.38 7.54 -7.23
N ALA A 295 -10.33 7.80 -5.92
CA ALA A 295 -9.59 6.96 -4.96
C ALA A 295 -10.44 6.54 -3.76
N ARG A 296 -11.68 6.13 -4.00
CA ARG A 296 -12.60 5.70 -2.93
C ARG A 296 -12.37 4.25 -2.55
N LEU A 297 -12.30 3.98 -1.24
CA LEU A 297 -12.29 2.62 -0.70
C LEU A 297 -13.49 1.80 -1.22
N THR A 298 -14.69 2.38 -1.24
CA THR A 298 -15.91 1.71 -1.68
C THR A 298 -15.82 1.19 -3.11
N ASP A 299 -15.28 1.99 -4.03
CA ASP A 299 -15.15 1.64 -5.44
C ASP A 299 -14.06 0.58 -5.64
N THR A 300 -12.96 0.71 -4.89
CA THR A 300 -11.89 -0.30 -4.86
C THR A 300 -12.43 -1.65 -4.39
N VAL A 301 -13.18 -1.69 -3.30
CA VAL A 301 -13.71 -2.95 -2.76
C VAL A 301 -14.77 -3.54 -3.68
N THR A 302 -15.59 -2.73 -4.35
CA THR A 302 -16.52 -3.20 -5.39
C THR A 302 -15.76 -3.89 -6.53
N THR A 303 -14.67 -3.28 -7.00
CA THR A 303 -13.81 -3.88 -8.03
C THR A 303 -13.19 -5.19 -7.54
N LEU A 304 -12.75 -5.27 -6.28
CA LEU A 304 -12.22 -6.50 -5.68
C LEU A 304 -13.27 -7.61 -5.61
N ILE A 305 -14.52 -7.29 -5.26
CA ILE A 305 -15.62 -8.26 -5.21
C ILE A 305 -15.83 -8.90 -6.59
N HIS A 306 -15.91 -8.10 -7.64
CA HIS A 306 -16.03 -8.61 -9.01
C HIS A 306 -14.83 -9.47 -9.42
N LEU A 307 -13.62 -9.07 -9.00
CA LEU A 307 -12.41 -9.84 -9.25
C LEU A 307 -12.45 -11.20 -8.54
N TYR A 308 -12.90 -11.25 -7.28
CA TYR A 308 -13.05 -12.51 -6.54
C TYR A 308 -14.09 -13.42 -7.18
N GLU A 309 -15.23 -12.88 -7.59
CA GLU A 309 -16.27 -13.64 -8.31
C GLU A 309 -15.73 -14.23 -9.62
N ALA A 310 -14.98 -13.44 -10.38
CA ALA A 310 -14.39 -13.89 -11.63
C ALA A 310 -13.38 -15.03 -11.41
N VAL A 311 -12.48 -14.93 -10.41
CA VAL A 311 -11.48 -15.99 -10.16
C VAL A 311 -12.13 -17.24 -9.57
N MET A 312 -13.16 -17.12 -8.75
CA MET A 312 -13.92 -18.27 -8.25
C MET A 312 -14.63 -19.00 -9.39
N HIS A 313 -15.25 -18.26 -10.30
CA HIS A 313 -15.89 -18.82 -11.49
C HIS A 313 -14.87 -19.52 -12.40
N GLU A 314 -13.74 -18.88 -12.69
CA GLU A 314 -12.68 -19.47 -13.49
C GLU A 314 -12.14 -20.76 -12.87
N GLN A 315 -11.91 -20.77 -11.55
CA GLN A 315 -11.45 -21.96 -10.82
C GLN A 315 -12.45 -23.13 -10.90
N ALA A 316 -13.74 -22.83 -10.83
CA ALA A 316 -14.78 -23.85 -10.92
C ALA A 316 -14.81 -24.57 -12.29
N LEU A 317 -14.38 -23.88 -13.35
CA LEU A 317 -14.29 -24.41 -14.72
C LEU A 317 -12.97 -25.16 -14.98
N ARG A 318 -11.95 -24.95 -14.17
CA ARG A 318 -10.63 -25.57 -14.29
C ARG A 318 -10.36 -26.42 -13.05
N PRO A 319 -10.53 -27.75 -13.13
CA PRO A 319 -10.18 -28.61 -12.00
C PRO A 319 -8.70 -28.39 -11.64
N ALA A 320 -8.43 -28.37 -10.33
CA ALA A 320 -7.06 -28.27 -9.82
C ALA A 320 -6.22 -29.43 -10.34
N ASP A 321 -5.00 -29.16 -10.77
CA ASP A 321 -4.00 -30.17 -11.08
C ASP A 321 -3.05 -30.32 -9.87
N PRO A 322 -3.21 -31.36 -9.03
CA PRO A 322 -2.37 -31.59 -7.86
C PRO A 322 -0.90 -31.76 -8.20
N SER A 323 -0.59 -32.32 -9.38
CA SER A 323 0.80 -32.51 -9.81
C SER A 323 1.46 -31.18 -10.14
N ALA A 324 0.78 -30.30 -10.87
CA ALA A 324 1.26 -28.95 -11.15
C ALA A 324 1.41 -28.11 -9.87
N GLU A 325 0.50 -28.26 -8.91
CA GLU A 325 0.58 -27.56 -7.61
C GLU A 325 1.80 -28.04 -6.80
N LEU A 326 2.07 -29.35 -6.77
CA LEU A 326 3.22 -29.92 -6.07
C LEU A 326 4.54 -29.44 -6.70
N LEU A 327 4.63 -29.44 -8.02
CA LEU A 327 5.80 -28.91 -8.76
C LEU A 327 6.00 -27.42 -8.46
N ALA A 328 4.95 -26.62 -8.48
CA ALA A 328 5.01 -25.20 -8.16
C ALA A 328 5.43 -24.95 -6.70
N THR A 329 4.97 -25.77 -5.77
CA THR A 329 5.41 -25.74 -4.37
C THR A 329 6.90 -26.04 -4.25
N GLY A 330 7.40 -27.07 -4.93
CA GLY A 330 8.83 -27.42 -4.96
C GLY A 330 9.68 -26.27 -5.53
N ALA A 331 9.27 -25.67 -6.65
CA ALA A 331 9.94 -24.51 -7.24
C ALA A 331 9.95 -23.30 -6.31
N TYR A 332 8.85 -23.05 -5.61
CA TYR A 332 8.77 -21.98 -4.61
C TYR A 332 9.72 -22.20 -3.43
N LEU A 333 9.77 -23.42 -2.89
CA LEU A 333 10.69 -23.75 -1.79
C LEU A 333 12.17 -23.62 -2.20
N GLN A 334 12.53 -23.99 -3.42
CA GLN A 334 13.87 -23.75 -3.96
C GLN A 334 14.20 -22.25 -4.06
N THR A 335 13.24 -21.43 -4.51
CA THR A 335 13.39 -19.97 -4.56
C THR A 335 13.58 -19.39 -3.16
N LEU A 336 12.79 -19.85 -2.20
CA LEU A 336 12.88 -19.41 -0.80
C LEU A 336 14.23 -19.79 -0.18
N ASP A 337 14.76 -21.00 -0.45
CA ASP A 337 16.08 -21.43 -0.01
C ASP A 337 17.20 -20.51 -0.54
N CYS A 338 17.12 -20.13 -1.83
CA CYS A 338 18.07 -19.16 -2.41
C CYS A 338 18.00 -17.79 -1.70
N ILE A 339 16.81 -17.29 -1.42
CA ILE A 339 16.63 -16.02 -0.69
C ILE A 339 17.26 -16.10 0.69
N LEU A 340 16.94 -17.14 1.45
CA LEU A 340 17.43 -17.34 2.83
C LEU A 340 18.97 -17.47 2.88
N LYS A 341 19.58 -17.99 1.84
CA LYS A 341 21.04 -18.12 1.70
C LYS A 341 21.70 -16.87 1.11
N GLY A 342 20.95 -15.80 0.83
CA GLY A 342 21.48 -14.59 0.21
C GLY A 342 22.02 -14.80 -1.22
N GLN A 343 21.54 -15.83 -1.92
CA GLN A 343 21.95 -16.16 -3.28
C GLN A 343 21.11 -15.38 -4.29
N ASN A 344 21.73 -14.94 -5.40
CA ASN A 344 20.99 -14.30 -6.49
C ASN A 344 20.02 -15.29 -7.17
N ILE A 345 18.75 -14.96 -7.17
CA ILE A 345 17.72 -15.72 -7.88
C ILE A 345 17.91 -15.52 -9.38
N LYS A 346 18.36 -16.58 -10.08
CA LYS A 346 18.31 -16.57 -11.55
C LYS A 346 16.86 -16.78 -11.98
N PRO A 347 16.29 -15.91 -12.85
CA PRO A 347 14.97 -16.17 -13.40
C PRO A 347 14.97 -17.54 -14.09
N ALA A 348 13.95 -18.36 -13.82
CA ALA A 348 13.79 -19.64 -14.51
C ALA A 348 13.64 -19.32 -16.01
N THR A 349 14.68 -19.64 -16.78
CA THR A 349 14.58 -19.59 -18.24
C THR A 349 13.50 -20.56 -18.66
N ALA A 350 12.47 -20.05 -19.35
CA ALA A 350 11.49 -20.87 -20.01
C ALA A 350 12.26 -21.86 -20.91
N ARG A 351 12.26 -23.14 -20.54
CA ARG A 351 12.65 -24.19 -21.50
C ARG A 351 11.47 -24.29 -22.46
N ALA A 352 11.80 -24.10 -23.73
CA ALA A 352 10.93 -24.25 -24.89
C ALA A 352 10.22 -25.60 -24.93
#